data_ecd1883b0a70b61801e34a1d46fd96f5
#
_entry.id   ecd1883b0a70b61801e34a1d46fd96f5
#
_cell.length_a   1.000
_cell.length_b   1.000
_cell.length_c   1.000
_cell.angle_alpha   90.00
_cell.angle_beta   90.00
_cell.angle_gamma   90.00
#
_symmetry.space_group_name_H-M   'P 1'
#
loop_
_entity.id
_entity.type
_entity.pdbx_description
1 polymer ?
#
loop_
_entity_poly.entity_id
_entity_poly.type
_entity_poly.pdbx_seq_one_letter_code
_entity_poly.pdbx_strand_id
1 'polypeptide(L)'
;MTTQKRLLISYGILAVLLAVLFAANLFWGSVALTPEAVLSALLGRGQDALSVRIITQLRLPRAVMVVLLGAALSAAGYLLQTFFANPIAGPFVMGISSGAKLAVALVMVVFLNQGLLTSSLTLILAAFAGAMAAMAFVLAVSRRVQRMSILVICGVMIGYICSAITEFVVAFAQDSNIVNLHNWSQGSFSGMTWGNVRAAALVVLPALAAAFCLSKPMSAYQMGEAYAQSVGVNVKRFSRTLVLLSSLLAACVTAFAGPISFVGIAVPHLVKQLLGSARPLFVLPGCCLGGAAFCLLCDLIARSLFAPTELSISAVTAVFGAPVVIWLLIRRNQEGAR
;
A
#
# COMPACT_ATOMS: atom_id res chain seq x y z
N MET A 1 -10.52 20.42 24.41
CA MET A 1 -9.62 19.27 24.63
C MET A 1 -8.22 19.68 24.23
N THR A 2 -7.21 19.54 25.10
CA THR A 2 -5.83 19.92 24.77
C THR A 2 -5.31 19.04 23.64
N THR A 3 -4.50 19.58 22.74
CA THR A 3 -3.96 18.87 21.57
C THR A 3 -3.28 17.54 21.96
N GLN A 4 -2.58 17.51 23.09
CA GLN A 4 -1.93 16.30 23.60
C GLN A 4 -2.92 15.21 24.00
N LYS A 5 -4.02 15.55 24.68
CA LYS A 5 -5.07 14.58 25.06
C LYS A 5 -5.72 13.99 23.83
N ARG A 6 -5.98 14.80 22.80
CA ARG A 6 -6.54 14.33 21.53
C ARG A 6 -5.61 13.33 20.82
N LEU A 7 -4.31 13.65 20.73
CA LEU A 7 -3.31 12.76 20.15
C LEU A 7 -3.26 11.41 20.88
N LEU A 8 -3.19 11.41 22.21
CA LEU A 8 -3.13 10.19 23.01
C LEU A 8 -4.37 9.31 22.80
N ILE A 9 -5.57 9.89 22.81
CA ILE A 9 -6.83 9.18 22.59
C ILE A 9 -6.86 8.61 21.18
N SER A 10 -6.46 9.40 20.17
CA SER A 10 -6.48 8.96 18.78
C SER A 10 -5.53 7.78 18.52
N TYR A 11 -4.33 7.82 19.09
CA TYR A 11 -3.40 6.69 19.01
C TYR A 11 -3.91 5.47 19.79
N GLY A 12 -4.54 5.68 20.94
CA GLY A 12 -5.21 4.60 21.69
C GLY A 12 -6.29 3.93 20.84
N ILE A 13 -7.15 4.71 20.18
CA ILE A 13 -8.19 4.20 19.28
C ILE A 13 -7.56 3.38 18.13
N LEU A 14 -6.52 3.93 17.46
CA LEU A 14 -5.86 3.24 16.36
C LEU A 14 -5.19 1.93 16.82
N ALA A 15 -4.55 1.93 17.98
CA ALA A 15 -3.89 0.76 18.53
C ALA A 15 -4.90 -0.33 18.93
N VAL A 16 -5.99 0.04 19.58
CA VAL A 16 -7.08 -0.88 19.95
C VAL A 16 -7.73 -1.44 18.69
N LEU A 17 -8.06 -0.59 17.71
CA LEU A 17 -8.64 -1.01 16.44
C LEU A 17 -7.74 -1.99 15.71
N LEU A 18 -6.44 -1.70 15.64
CA LEU A 18 -5.44 -2.59 15.04
C LEU A 18 -5.40 -3.94 15.77
N ALA A 19 -5.34 -3.95 17.09
CA ALA A 19 -5.30 -5.18 17.90
C ALA A 19 -6.56 -6.02 17.72
N VAL A 20 -7.74 -5.39 17.76
CA VAL A 20 -9.03 -6.07 17.57
C VAL A 20 -9.13 -6.65 16.16
N LEU A 21 -8.78 -5.90 15.13
CA LEU A 21 -8.83 -6.38 13.74
C LEU A 21 -7.76 -7.45 13.47
N PHE A 22 -6.59 -7.35 14.07
CA PHE A 22 -5.56 -8.38 13.97
C PHE A 22 -6.05 -9.69 14.62
N ALA A 23 -6.60 -9.63 15.83
CA ALA A 23 -7.21 -10.78 16.47
C ALA A 23 -8.36 -11.33 15.62
N ALA A 24 -9.27 -10.49 15.15
CA ALA A 24 -10.37 -10.89 14.27
C ALA A 24 -9.86 -11.66 13.04
N ASN A 25 -8.76 -11.21 12.42
CA ASN A 25 -8.15 -11.90 11.30
C ASN A 25 -7.56 -13.28 11.65
N LEU A 26 -7.22 -13.55 12.90
CA LEU A 26 -6.78 -14.87 13.35
C LEU A 26 -7.96 -15.80 13.67
N PHE A 27 -9.03 -15.26 14.28
CA PHE A 27 -10.20 -16.05 14.68
C PHE A 27 -11.13 -16.35 13.50
N TRP A 28 -11.42 -15.37 12.63
CA TRP A 28 -12.31 -15.53 11.48
C TRP A 28 -11.56 -15.78 10.19
N GLY A 29 -12.08 -16.64 9.33
CA GLY A 29 -11.54 -16.95 8.00
C GLY A 29 -12.41 -18.01 7.30
N SER A 30 -12.02 -18.41 6.09
CA SER A 30 -12.73 -19.35 5.25
C SER A 30 -12.96 -20.74 5.89
N VAL A 31 -12.07 -21.14 6.81
CA VAL A 31 -12.22 -22.37 7.62
C VAL A 31 -12.64 -21.97 9.02
N ALA A 32 -13.76 -22.47 9.49
CA ALA A 32 -14.22 -22.24 10.86
C ALA A 32 -13.34 -23.01 11.85
N LEU A 33 -12.72 -22.31 12.79
CA LEU A 33 -11.96 -22.90 13.90
C LEU A 33 -12.56 -22.41 15.22
N THR A 34 -12.57 -23.27 16.23
CA THR A 34 -13.02 -22.86 17.55
C THR A 34 -12.03 -21.87 18.19
N PRO A 35 -12.50 -20.91 19.01
CA PRO A 35 -11.61 -19.96 19.70
C PRO A 35 -10.53 -20.66 20.53
N GLU A 36 -10.87 -21.81 21.14
CA GLU A 36 -9.94 -22.63 21.91
C GLU A 36 -8.82 -23.20 21.05
N ALA A 37 -9.15 -23.71 19.84
CA ALA A 37 -8.16 -24.20 18.88
C ALA A 37 -7.20 -23.08 18.42
N VAL A 38 -7.72 -21.86 18.20
CA VAL A 38 -6.91 -20.71 17.83
C VAL A 38 -5.96 -20.33 18.97
N LEU A 39 -6.46 -20.19 20.19
CA LEU A 39 -5.65 -19.85 21.36
C LEU A 39 -4.60 -20.92 21.68
N SER A 40 -4.98 -22.20 21.64
CA SER A 40 -4.05 -23.29 21.90
C SER A 40 -2.94 -23.36 20.83
N ALA A 41 -3.26 -23.13 19.56
CA ALA A 41 -2.28 -23.05 18.49
C ALA A 41 -1.30 -21.89 18.67
N LEU A 42 -1.77 -20.70 19.06
CA LEU A 42 -0.93 -19.53 19.33
C LEU A 42 -0.03 -19.72 20.55
N LEU A 43 -0.50 -20.44 21.57
CA LEU A 43 0.27 -20.75 22.78
C LEU A 43 1.22 -21.96 22.62
N GLY A 44 1.30 -22.56 21.43
CA GLY A 44 2.13 -23.74 21.18
C GLY A 44 1.61 -25.01 21.86
N ARG A 45 0.36 -25.03 22.31
CA ARG A 45 -0.30 -26.15 23.01
C ARG A 45 -1.36 -26.88 22.15
N GLY A 46 -1.43 -26.54 20.85
CA GLY A 46 -2.42 -27.09 19.93
C GLY A 46 -2.23 -28.63 19.75
N GLN A 47 -3.27 -29.39 20.00
CA GLN A 47 -3.28 -30.85 19.82
C GLN A 47 -3.62 -31.22 18.37
N ASP A 48 -4.40 -30.40 17.66
CA ASP A 48 -4.75 -30.62 16.27
C ASP A 48 -3.71 -29.99 15.35
N ALA A 49 -2.92 -30.83 14.69
CA ALA A 49 -1.87 -30.40 13.77
C ALA A 49 -2.38 -29.54 12.59
N LEU A 50 -3.62 -29.79 12.13
CA LEU A 50 -4.23 -29.03 11.03
C LEU A 50 -4.54 -27.60 11.48
N SER A 51 -5.19 -27.42 12.61
CA SER A 51 -5.51 -26.11 13.18
C SER A 51 -4.25 -25.30 13.47
N VAL A 52 -3.21 -25.94 14.05
CA VAL A 52 -1.90 -25.30 14.27
C VAL A 52 -1.31 -24.81 12.96
N ARG A 53 -1.31 -25.63 11.91
CA ARG A 53 -0.77 -25.27 10.59
C ARG A 53 -1.55 -24.14 9.94
N ILE A 54 -2.89 -24.15 10.01
CA ILE A 54 -3.73 -23.07 9.48
C ILE A 54 -3.40 -21.74 10.17
N ILE A 55 -3.30 -21.75 11.50
CA ILE A 55 -3.02 -20.52 12.26
C ILE A 55 -1.59 -20.01 12.01
N THR A 56 -0.59 -20.86 12.18
CA THR A 56 0.82 -20.44 12.21
C THR A 56 1.42 -20.25 10.82
N GLN A 57 0.92 -20.99 9.79
CA GLN A 57 1.51 -20.95 8.45
C GLN A 57 0.64 -20.24 7.41
N LEU A 58 -0.65 -20.03 7.67
CA LEU A 58 -1.55 -19.35 6.75
C LEU A 58 -2.08 -18.02 7.32
N ARG A 59 -2.80 -18.06 8.46
CA ARG A 59 -3.46 -16.85 8.98
C ARG A 59 -2.48 -15.82 9.54
N LEU A 60 -1.53 -16.27 10.35
CA LEU A 60 -0.59 -15.37 11.02
C LEU A 60 0.34 -14.65 10.01
N PRO A 61 1.00 -15.35 9.05
CA PRO A 61 1.79 -14.67 8.04
C PRO A 61 0.97 -13.70 7.20
N ARG A 62 -0.28 -14.07 6.82
CA ARG A 62 -1.20 -13.19 6.10
C ARG A 62 -1.50 -11.93 6.90
N ALA A 63 -1.93 -12.06 8.17
CA ALA A 63 -2.26 -10.92 9.02
C ALA A 63 -1.06 -9.98 9.23
N VAL A 64 0.13 -10.53 9.49
CA VAL A 64 1.37 -9.74 9.61
C VAL A 64 1.70 -9.02 8.31
N MET A 65 1.53 -9.70 7.17
CA MET A 65 1.77 -9.10 5.85
C MET A 65 0.79 -7.96 5.56
N VAL A 66 -0.49 -8.13 5.89
CA VAL A 66 -1.52 -7.08 5.75
C VAL A 66 -1.16 -5.83 6.58
N VAL A 67 -0.71 -6.03 7.83
CA VAL A 67 -0.23 -4.93 8.68
C VAL A 67 0.94 -4.20 8.04
N LEU A 68 1.94 -4.94 7.59
CA LEU A 68 3.17 -4.40 7.02
C LEU A 68 2.90 -3.62 5.73
N LEU A 69 2.16 -4.22 4.80
CA LEU A 69 1.86 -3.61 3.51
C LEU A 69 0.81 -2.50 3.60
N GLY A 70 -0.16 -2.61 4.50
CA GLY A 70 -1.12 -1.54 4.78
C GLY A 70 -0.45 -0.29 5.36
N ALA A 71 0.46 -0.47 6.30
CA ALA A 71 1.30 0.60 6.84
C ALA A 71 2.15 1.25 5.73
N ALA A 72 2.81 0.43 4.91
CA ALA A 72 3.64 0.89 3.80
C ALA A 72 2.84 1.73 2.79
N LEU A 73 1.67 1.25 2.37
CA LEU A 73 0.86 1.93 1.35
C LEU A 73 0.29 3.25 1.84
N SER A 74 -0.19 3.31 3.08
CA SER A 74 -0.67 4.55 3.68
C SER A 74 0.46 5.56 3.87
N ALA A 75 1.62 5.14 4.35
CA ALA A 75 2.80 6.00 4.45
C ALA A 75 3.25 6.50 3.07
N ALA A 76 3.34 5.63 2.06
CA ALA A 76 3.67 6.00 0.69
C ALA A 76 2.73 7.09 0.15
N GLY A 77 1.43 6.93 0.39
CA GLY A 77 0.43 7.94 0.02
C GLY A 77 0.67 9.27 0.73
N TYR A 78 0.92 9.25 2.03
CA TYR A 78 1.20 10.47 2.79
C TYR A 78 2.46 11.21 2.31
N LEU A 79 3.53 10.49 1.96
CA LEU A 79 4.75 11.07 1.40
C LEU A 79 4.45 11.78 0.06
N LEU A 80 3.68 11.16 -0.84
CA LEU A 80 3.31 11.78 -2.12
C LEU A 80 2.34 12.94 -1.95
N GLN A 81 1.37 12.85 -1.04
CA GLN A 81 0.49 13.98 -0.70
C GLN A 81 1.29 15.19 -0.22
N THR A 82 2.35 14.96 0.56
CA THR A 82 3.25 16.02 1.01
C THR A 82 4.07 16.58 -0.14
N PHE A 83 4.63 15.72 -0.99
CA PHE A 83 5.43 16.13 -2.14
C PHE A 83 4.63 16.96 -3.15
N PHE A 84 3.41 16.52 -3.51
CA PHE A 84 2.55 17.22 -4.46
C PHE A 84 1.75 18.37 -3.84
N ALA A 85 1.82 18.57 -2.52
CA ALA A 85 0.93 19.46 -1.78
C ALA A 85 -0.56 19.23 -2.13
N ASN A 86 -0.91 17.98 -2.44
CA ASN A 86 -2.22 17.57 -2.92
C ASN A 86 -2.74 16.33 -2.16
N PRO A 87 -3.89 16.43 -1.46
CA PRO A 87 -4.42 15.32 -0.64
C PRO A 87 -4.92 14.12 -1.45
N ILE A 88 -5.15 14.26 -2.74
CA ILE A 88 -5.58 13.18 -3.64
C ILE A 88 -4.41 12.52 -4.38
N ALA A 89 -3.18 12.97 -4.16
CA ALA A 89 -2.01 12.32 -4.74
C ALA A 89 -1.81 10.94 -4.11
N GLY A 90 -1.63 9.93 -4.94
CA GLY A 90 -1.38 8.56 -4.52
C GLY A 90 -0.34 7.87 -5.41
N PRO A 91 0.29 6.80 -4.93
CA PRO A 91 1.36 6.12 -5.67
C PRO A 91 0.92 5.52 -7.01
N PHE A 92 -0.37 5.22 -7.17
CA PHE A 92 -0.92 4.69 -8.42
C PHE A 92 -0.91 5.69 -9.57
N VAL A 93 -1.05 6.99 -9.28
CA VAL A 93 -1.03 8.06 -10.29
C VAL A 93 0.32 8.15 -11.00
N MET A 94 1.39 7.62 -10.42
CA MET A 94 2.74 7.67 -10.97
C MET A 94 3.09 6.46 -11.89
N GLY A 95 2.12 5.67 -12.32
CA GLY A 95 2.34 4.53 -13.23
C GLY A 95 3.05 3.32 -12.61
N ILE A 96 3.29 3.32 -11.29
CA ILE A 96 4.00 2.25 -10.57
C ILE A 96 3.30 0.90 -10.77
N SER A 97 1.99 0.86 -10.59
CA SER A 97 1.20 -0.38 -10.74
C SER A 97 1.12 -0.86 -12.18
N SER A 98 1.02 0.06 -13.15
CA SER A 98 1.02 -0.31 -14.57
C SER A 98 2.37 -0.86 -15.02
N GLY A 99 3.48 -0.27 -14.54
CA GLY A 99 4.82 -0.79 -14.78
C GLY A 99 5.05 -2.17 -14.16
N ALA A 100 4.55 -2.39 -12.94
CA ALA A 100 4.57 -3.70 -12.30
C ALA A 100 3.77 -4.74 -13.10
N LYS A 101 2.54 -4.39 -13.54
CA LYS A 101 1.66 -5.25 -14.32
C LYS A 101 2.30 -5.62 -15.67
N LEU A 102 2.92 -4.66 -16.35
CA LEU A 102 3.64 -4.91 -17.60
C LEU A 102 4.78 -5.92 -17.41
N ALA A 103 5.61 -5.74 -16.38
CA ALA A 103 6.71 -6.67 -16.12
C ALA A 103 6.22 -8.08 -15.77
N VAL A 104 5.15 -8.20 -14.99
CA VAL A 104 4.52 -9.48 -14.68
C VAL A 104 3.93 -10.13 -15.93
N ALA A 105 3.25 -9.36 -16.79
CA ALA A 105 2.71 -9.86 -18.05
C ALA A 105 3.81 -10.40 -18.97
N LEU A 106 4.91 -9.67 -19.12
CA LEU A 106 6.07 -10.10 -19.91
C LEU A 106 6.65 -11.41 -19.37
N VAL A 107 6.84 -11.54 -18.06
CA VAL A 107 7.35 -12.77 -17.44
C VAL A 107 6.37 -13.92 -17.63
N MET A 108 5.07 -13.72 -17.41
CA MET A 108 4.06 -14.76 -17.58
C MET A 108 4.01 -15.25 -19.02
N VAL A 109 3.97 -14.35 -20.01
CA VAL A 109 3.87 -14.73 -21.42
C VAL A 109 5.16 -15.37 -21.94
N VAL A 110 6.34 -14.80 -21.63
CA VAL A 110 7.62 -15.31 -22.13
C VAL A 110 7.99 -16.63 -21.48
N PHE A 111 7.89 -16.77 -20.15
CA PHE A 111 8.33 -17.96 -19.42
C PHE A 111 7.36 -19.13 -19.60
N LEU A 112 6.05 -18.87 -19.56
CA LEU A 112 5.06 -19.95 -19.71
C LEU A 112 4.97 -20.46 -21.14
N ASN A 113 5.19 -19.62 -22.17
CA ASN A 113 5.30 -20.08 -23.56
C ASN A 113 6.53 -20.98 -23.77
N GLN A 114 7.54 -20.91 -22.92
CA GLN A 114 8.71 -21.78 -22.94
C GLN A 114 8.53 -23.02 -22.04
N GLY A 115 7.34 -23.25 -21.47
CA GLY A 115 7.07 -24.38 -20.57
C GLY A 115 7.75 -24.28 -19.20
N LEU A 116 8.26 -23.10 -18.84
CA LEU A 116 8.92 -22.85 -17.55
C LEU A 116 7.88 -22.47 -16.50
N LEU A 117 7.88 -23.18 -15.36
CA LEU A 117 7.03 -22.83 -14.23
C LEU A 117 7.53 -21.52 -13.60
N THR A 118 6.67 -20.52 -13.55
CA THR A 118 6.99 -19.27 -12.87
C THR A 118 6.81 -19.43 -11.36
N SER A 119 7.86 -19.17 -10.60
CA SER A 119 7.76 -19.14 -9.14
C SER A 119 7.12 -17.82 -8.66
N SER A 120 6.47 -17.83 -7.50
CA SER A 120 5.95 -16.60 -6.87
C SER A 120 7.05 -15.55 -6.68
N LEU A 121 8.28 -15.99 -6.38
CA LEU A 121 9.42 -15.08 -6.23
C LEU A 121 9.77 -14.37 -7.54
N THR A 122 9.73 -15.07 -8.66
CA THR A 122 9.99 -14.50 -10.00
C THR A 122 8.98 -13.39 -10.31
N LEU A 123 7.69 -13.63 -10.04
CA LEU A 123 6.63 -12.63 -10.26
C LEU A 123 6.79 -11.42 -9.33
N ILE A 124 7.14 -11.64 -8.07
CA ILE A 124 7.41 -10.57 -7.10
C ILE A 124 8.59 -9.69 -7.57
N LEU A 125 9.69 -10.31 -7.98
CA LEU A 125 10.87 -9.58 -8.47
C LEU A 125 10.57 -8.84 -9.78
N ALA A 126 9.82 -9.45 -10.70
CA ALA A 126 9.39 -8.80 -11.94
C ALA A 126 8.49 -7.58 -11.65
N ALA A 127 7.49 -7.74 -10.79
CA ALA A 127 6.59 -6.64 -10.40
C ALA A 127 7.35 -5.49 -9.75
N PHE A 128 8.28 -5.82 -8.83
CA PHE A 128 9.12 -4.83 -8.17
C PHE A 128 10.02 -4.09 -9.17
N ALA A 129 10.69 -4.82 -10.08
CA ALA A 129 11.54 -4.23 -11.10
C ALA A 129 10.74 -3.33 -12.06
N GLY A 130 9.57 -3.77 -12.52
CA GLY A 130 8.68 -2.98 -13.38
C GLY A 130 8.17 -1.71 -12.70
N ALA A 131 7.78 -1.80 -11.43
CA ALA A 131 7.38 -0.66 -10.63
C ALA A 131 8.52 0.37 -10.48
N MET A 132 9.73 -0.11 -10.18
CA MET A 132 10.92 0.74 -10.03
C MET A 132 11.36 1.35 -11.36
N ALA A 133 11.25 0.63 -12.48
CA ALA A 133 11.54 1.15 -13.81
C ALA A 133 10.59 2.29 -14.20
N ALA A 134 9.28 2.11 -14.00
CA ALA A 134 8.29 3.16 -14.22
C ALA A 134 8.61 4.41 -13.38
N MET A 135 8.95 4.23 -12.10
CA MET A 135 9.33 5.33 -11.22
C MET A 135 10.65 6.00 -11.65
N ALA A 136 11.66 5.23 -12.04
CA ALA A 136 12.93 5.78 -12.51
C ALA A 136 12.70 6.69 -13.74
N PHE A 137 11.78 6.32 -14.62
CA PHE A 137 11.39 7.15 -15.75
C PHE A 137 10.71 8.45 -15.29
N VAL A 138 9.74 8.39 -14.38
CA VAL A 138 9.09 9.60 -13.81
C VAL A 138 10.13 10.51 -13.17
N LEU A 139 11.08 9.96 -12.40
CA LEU A 139 12.16 10.73 -11.78
C LEU A 139 13.11 11.35 -12.83
N ALA A 140 13.39 10.64 -13.93
CA ALA A 140 14.20 11.19 -15.02
C ALA A 140 13.51 12.40 -15.67
N VAL A 141 12.20 12.29 -15.94
CA VAL A 141 11.38 13.39 -16.47
C VAL A 141 11.30 14.55 -15.47
N SER A 142 11.17 14.26 -14.18
CA SER A 142 11.08 15.29 -13.13
C SER A 142 12.31 16.22 -13.07
N ARG A 143 13.45 15.76 -13.56
CA ARG A 143 14.67 16.60 -13.63
C ARG A 143 14.56 17.72 -14.65
N ARG A 144 13.70 17.56 -15.66
CA ARG A 144 13.50 18.52 -16.77
C ARG A 144 12.22 19.35 -16.60
N VAL A 145 11.34 18.97 -15.67
CA VAL A 145 10.04 19.60 -15.48
C VAL A 145 9.98 20.21 -14.08
N GLN A 146 9.67 21.50 -14.02
CA GLN A 146 9.58 22.24 -12.74
C GLN A 146 8.15 22.27 -12.16
N ARG A 147 7.12 22.02 -12.99
CA ARG A 147 5.72 22.11 -12.57
C ARG A 147 5.21 20.74 -12.09
N MET A 148 4.74 20.66 -10.85
CA MET A 148 4.20 19.45 -10.25
C MET A 148 3.04 18.81 -11.04
N SER A 149 2.15 19.63 -11.64
CA SER A 149 1.05 19.14 -12.46
C SER A 149 1.54 18.37 -13.70
N ILE A 150 2.63 18.82 -14.34
CA ILE A 150 3.18 18.12 -15.50
C ILE A 150 3.78 16.77 -15.08
N LEU A 151 4.37 16.68 -13.89
CA LEU A 151 4.91 15.42 -13.37
C LEU A 151 3.81 14.37 -13.14
N VAL A 152 2.66 14.79 -12.63
CA VAL A 152 1.47 13.91 -12.49
C VAL A 152 1.00 13.43 -13.86
N ILE A 153 0.89 14.34 -14.84
CA ILE A 153 0.50 13.99 -16.21
C ILE A 153 1.48 12.97 -16.80
N CYS A 154 2.79 13.19 -16.65
CA CYS A 154 3.81 12.25 -17.12
C CYS A 154 3.64 10.85 -16.48
N GLY A 155 3.37 10.80 -15.17
CA GLY A 155 3.11 9.53 -14.47
C GLY A 155 1.90 8.79 -15.03
N VAL A 156 0.81 9.51 -15.29
CA VAL A 156 -0.40 8.96 -15.91
C VAL A 156 -0.11 8.47 -17.34
N MET A 157 0.62 9.26 -18.15
CA MET A 157 0.98 8.86 -19.53
C MET A 157 1.85 7.60 -19.55
N ILE A 158 2.82 7.48 -18.63
CA ILE A 158 3.60 6.25 -18.48
C ILE A 158 2.69 5.07 -18.13
N GLY A 159 1.72 5.29 -17.23
CA GLY A 159 0.71 4.30 -16.90
C GLY A 159 -0.05 3.81 -18.14
N TYR A 160 -0.49 4.72 -19.01
CA TYR A 160 -1.15 4.37 -20.27
C TYR A 160 -0.23 3.63 -21.24
N ILE A 161 1.03 4.05 -21.38
CA ILE A 161 2.00 3.34 -22.24
C ILE A 161 2.21 1.92 -21.73
N CYS A 162 2.46 1.73 -20.44
CA CYS A 162 2.61 0.40 -19.85
C CYS A 162 1.35 -0.45 -20.04
N SER A 163 0.15 0.12 -19.90
CA SER A 163 -1.12 -0.58 -20.10
C SER A 163 -1.29 -1.00 -21.56
N ALA A 164 -1.02 -0.11 -22.51
CA ALA A 164 -1.12 -0.42 -23.96
C ALA A 164 -0.14 -1.54 -24.37
N ILE A 165 1.10 -1.50 -23.86
CA ILE A 165 2.08 -2.58 -24.10
C ILE A 165 1.60 -3.88 -23.45
N THR A 166 1.02 -3.80 -22.23
CA THR A 166 0.46 -4.98 -21.56
C THR A 166 -0.66 -5.61 -22.39
N GLU A 167 -1.60 -4.82 -22.91
CA GLU A 167 -2.69 -5.30 -23.77
C GLU A 167 -2.15 -5.94 -25.05
N PHE A 168 -1.14 -5.33 -25.65
CA PHE A 168 -0.45 -5.93 -26.82
C PHE A 168 0.17 -7.29 -26.48
N VAL A 169 0.89 -7.40 -25.35
CA VAL A 169 1.50 -8.66 -24.90
C VAL A 169 0.43 -9.73 -24.63
N VAL A 170 -0.67 -9.32 -23.99
CA VAL A 170 -1.81 -10.21 -23.65
C VAL A 170 -2.51 -10.73 -24.91
N ALA A 171 -2.55 -9.98 -26.01
CA ALA A 171 -3.15 -10.43 -27.29
C ALA A 171 -2.45 -11.66 -27.88
N PHE A 172 -1.20 -11.95 -27.49
CA PHE A 172 -0.44 -13.14 -27.90
C PHE A 172 -0.31 -14.17 -26.77
N ALA A 173 -0.99 -13.99 -25.66
CA ALA A 173 -0.92 -14.88 -24.50
C ALA A 173 -1.94 -16.01 -24.61
N GLN A 174 -1.66 -17.14 -23.94
CA GLN A 174 -2.64 -18.21 -23.75
C GLN A 174 -3.71 -17.79 -22.73
N ASP A 175 -4.92 -18.32 -22.87
CA ASP A 175 -6.07 -17.99 -22.01
C ASP A 175 -5.75 -18.14 -20.51
N SER A 176 -5.01 -19.19 -20.13
CA SER A 176 -4.60 -19.43 -18.75
C SER A 176 -3.72 -18.30 -18.19
N ASN A 177 -2.86 -17.71 -19.02
CA ASN A 177 -1.98 -16.59 -18.65
C ASN A 177 -2.76 -15.31 -18.48
N ILE A 178 -3.80 -15.10 -19.31
CA ILE A 178 -4.71 -13.96 -19.22
C ILE A 178 -5.46 -14.01 -17.89
N VAL A 179 -6.00 -15.17 -17.53
CA VAL A 179 -6.71 -15.38 -16.26
C VAL A 179 -5.77 -15.17 -15.06
N ASN A 180 -4.55 -15.71 -15.10
CA ASN A 180 -3.57 -15.54 -14.03
C ASN A 180 -3.14 -14.07 -13.86
N LEU A 181 -2.90 -13.36 -14.96
CA LEU A 181 -2.57 -11.93 -14.92
C LEU A 181 -3.74 -11.10 -14.41
N HIS A 182 -4.97 -11.43 -14.83
CA HIS A 182 -6.17 -10.78 -14.33
C HIS A 182 -6.29 -10.95 -12.81
N ASN A 183 -6.20 -12.18 -12.31
CA ASN A 183 -6.27 -12.49 -10.88
C ASN A 183 -5.17 -11.78 -10.08
N TRP A 184 -3.92 -11.78 -10.59
CA TRP A 184 -2.84 -11.03 -9.98
C TRP A 184 -3.13 -9.52 -9.93
N SER A 185 -3.69 -8.96 -10.99
CA SER A 185 -4.00 -7.53 -11.09
C SER A 185 -5.16 -7.06 -10.19
N GLN A 186 -5.96 -7.98 -9.69
CA GLN A 186 -7.03 -7.70 -8.72
C GLN A 186 -6.49 -7.44 -7.30
N GLY A 187 -5.27 -7.88 -7.03
CA GLY A 187 -4.66 -7.81 -5.72
C GLY A 187 -5.22 -8.83 -4.73
N SER A 188 -4.35 -9.43 -3.95
CA SER A 188 -4.72 -10.40 -2.91
C SER A 188 -3.62 -10.53 -1.86
N PHE A 189 -4.03 -10.78 -0.61
CA PHE A 189 -3.13 -11.20 0.47
C PHE A 189 -3.11 -12.73 0.66
N SER A 190 -3.75 -13.48 -0.25
CA SER A 190 -3.75 -14.95 -0.23
C SER A 190 -2.36 -15.50 -0.53
N GLY A 191 -2.03 -16.67 0.03
CA GLY A 191 -0.76 -17.36 -0.22
C GLY A 191 0.49 -16.69 0.40
N MET A 192 0.34 -15.72 1.30
CA MET A 192 1.46 -15.09 2.00
C MET A 192 2.16 -16.07 2.94
N THR A 193 3.48 -16.14 2.83
CA THR A 193 4.35 -17.02 3.64
C THR A 193 5.26 -16.21 4.55
N TRP A 194 5.87 -16.86 5.55
CA TRP A 194 6.89 -16.22 6.39
C TRP A 194 8.12 -15.74 5.60
N GLY A 195 8.43 -16.40 4.49
CA GLY A 195 9.47 -15.93 3.56
C GLY A 195 9.12 -14.57 2.96
N ASN A 196 7.87 -14.42 2.51
CA ASN A 196 7.36 -13.15 1.95
C ASN A 196 7.34 -12.05 3.02
N VAL A 197 6.92 -12.37 4.25
CA VAL A 197 6.93 -11.42 5.38
C VAL A 197 8.36 -10.91 5.66
N ARG A 198 9.34 -11.81 5.73
CA ARG A 198 10.74 -11.41 5.96
C ARG A 198 11.27 -10.52 4.84
N ALA A 199 11.04 -10.91 3.58
CA ALA A 199 11.48 -10.13 2.42
C ALA A 199 10.83 -8.74 2.38
N ALA A 200 9.50 -8.65 2.61
CA ALA A 200 8.80 -7.37 2.67
C ALA A 200 9.27 -6.52 3.85
N ALA A 201 9.48 -7.11 5.04
CA ALA A 201 9.95 -6.41 6.22
C ALA A 201 11.33 -5.78 6.02
N LEU A 202 12.25 -6.47 5.33
CA LEU A 202 13.59 -5.97 5.00
C LEU A 202 13.55 -4.70 4.12
N VAL A 203 12.51 -4.50 3.34
CA VAL A 203 12.32 -3.30 2.51
C VAL A 203 11.49 -2.25 3.25
N VAL A 204 10.35 -2.66 3.80
CA VAL A 204 9.34 -1.74 4.36
C VAL A 204 9.85 -1.07 5.64
N LEU A 205 10.41 -1.84 6.59
CA LEU A 205 10.79 -1.27 7.88
C LEU A 205 11.90 -0.21 7.78
N PRO A 206 13.01 -0.42 7.03
CA PRO A 206 14.00 0.62 6.82
C PRO A 206 13.45 1.83 6.05
N ALA A 207 12.57 1.61 5.05
CA ALA A 207 11.96 2.70 4.31
C ALA A 207 11.03 3.55 5.19
N LEU A 208 10.22 2.94 6.06
CA LEU A 208 9.39 3.64 7.05
C LEU A 208 10.24 4.39 8.07
N ALA A 209 11.33 3.79 8.57
CA ALA A 209 12.26 4.46 9.46
C ALA A 209 12.91 5.68 8.79
N ALA A 210 13.37 5.55 7.55
CA ALA A 210 13.90 6.67 6.78
C ALA A 210 12.84 7.76 6.54
N ALA A 211 11.60 7.39 6.23
CA ALA A 211 10.49 8.33 6.09
C ALA A 211 10.21 9.08 7.40
N PHE A 212 10.27 8.39 8.54
CA PHE A 212 10.09 9.00 9.85
C PHE A 212 11.21 10.02 10.17
N CYS A 213 12.45 9.73 9.81
CA CYS A 213 13.58 10.67 9.96
C CYS A 213 13.38 11.96 9.14
N LEU A 214 12.59 11.90 8.05
CA LEU A 214 12.25 13.07 7.24
C LEU A 214 11.10 13.92 7.81
N SER A 215 10.51 13.56 8.96
CA SER A 215 9.35 14.27 9.52
C SER A 215 9.62 15.75 9.79
N LYS A 216 10.83 16.13 10.22
CA LYS A 216 11.23 17.54 10.44
C LYS A 216 11.34 18.31 9.12
N PRO A 217 12.13 17.85 8.12
CA PRO A 217 12.15 18.48 6.80
C PRO A 217 10.77 18.56 6.14
N MET A 218 9.92 17.53 6.31
CA MET A 218 8.55 17.54 5.81
C MET A 218 7.72 18.67 6.42
N SER A 219 7.85 18.92 7.72
CA SER A 219 7.15 20.03 8.39
C SER A 219 7.55 21.38 7.80
N ALA A 220 8.84 21.60 7.53
CA ALA A 220 9.32 22.82 6.89
C ALA A 220 8.80 22.93 5.44
N TYR A 221 8.81 21.84 4.68
CA TYR A 221 8.35 21.80 3.29
C TYR A 221 6.84 22.11 3.16
N GLN A 222 6.03 21.65 4.11
CA GLN A 222 4.58 21.95 4.16
C GLN A 222 4.28 23.44 4.37
N MET A 223 5.22 24.22 4.90
CA MET A 223 5.11 25.68 5.03
C MET A 223 5.53 26.43 3.76
N GLY A 224 6.01 25.71 2.75
CA GLY A 224 6.44 26.23 1.47
C GLY A 224 7.92 25.98 1.17
N GLU A 225 8.26 25.85 -0.12
CA GLU A 225 9.63 25.55 -0.56
C GLU A 225 10.63 26.63 -0.15
N ALA A 226 10.24 27.90 -0.28
CA ALA A 226 11.09 29.03 0.10
C ALA A 226 11.41 29.01 1.60
N TYR A 227 10.42 28.72 2.44
CA TYR A 227 10.63 28.56 3.87
C TYR A 227 11.54 27.38 4.19
N ALA A 228 11.31 26.23 3.54
CA ALA A 228 12.16 25.06 3.74
C ALA A 228 13.62 25.33 3.39
N GLN A 229 13.87 26.09 2.30
CA GLN A 229 15.22 26.52 1.90
C GLN A 229 15.85 27.45 2.92
N SER A 230 15.09 28.42 3.45
CA SER A 230 15.62 29.39 4.44
C SER A 230 16.05 28.75 5.75
N VAL A 231 15.42 27.61 6.14
CA VAL A 231 15.81 26.84 7.33
C VAL A 231 16.81 25.72 7.02
N GLY A 232 17.45 25.76 5.82
CA GLY A 232 18.56 24.89 5.46
C GLY A 232 18.16 23.53 4.85
N VAL A 233 16.90 23.31 4.50
CA VAL A 233 16.49 22.07 3.81
C VAL A 233 16.89 22.11 2.35
N ASN A 234 17.68 21.15 1.89
CA ASN A 234 17.96 20.97 0.46
C ASN A 234 16.72 20.37 -0.22
N VAL A 235 15.83 21.24 -0.71
CA VAL A 235 14.53 20.86 -1.30
C VAL A 235 14.69 19.85 -2.45
N LYS A 236 15.71 19.98 -3.32
CA LYS A 236 15.95 19.05 -4.44
C LYS A 236 16.29 17.62 -3.97
N ARG A 237 17.11 17.48 -2.92
CA ARG A 237 17.44 16.17 -2.34
C ARG A 237 16.25 15.61 -1.57
N PHE A 238 15.61 16.44 -0.77
CA PHE A 238 14.46 16.09 0.03
C PHE A 238 13.30 15.57 -0.85
N SER A 239 12.89 16.29 -1.87
CA SER A 239 11.83 15.90 -2.80
C SER A 239 12.12 14.56 -3.49
N ARG A 240 13.36 14.38 -3.97
CA ARG A 240 13.79 13.11 -4.57
C ARG A 240 13.69 11.94 -3.58
N THR A 241 14.12 12.15 -2.34
CA THR A 241 14.07 11.12 -1.30
C THR A 241 12.63 10.77 -0.94
N LEU A 242 11.71 11.76 -0.83
CA LEU A 242 10.29 11.50 -0.61
C LEU A 242 9.69 10.62 -1.70
N VAL A 243 9.93 10.96 -2.95
CA VAL A 243 9.41 10.23 -4.10
C VAL A 243 10.00 8.81 -4.15
N LEU A 244 11.31 8.66 -3.93
CA LEU A 244 11.97 7.35 -3.90
C LEU A 244 11.41 6.45 -2.78
N LEU A 245 11.27 6.97 -1.55
CA LEU A 245 10.74 6.20 -0.43
C LEU A 245 9.28 5.80 -0.66
N SER A 246 8.45 6.74 -1.14
CA SER A 246 7.06 6.44 -1.48
C SER A 246 6.97 5.35 -2.53
N SER A 247 7.80 5.44 -3.57
CA SER A 247 7.78 4.48 -4.67
C SER A 247 8.29 3.11 -4.27
N LEU A 248 9.34 3.07 -3.44
CA LEU A 248 9.88 1.84 -2.88
C LEU A 248 8.82 1.11 -2.04
N LEU A 249 8.10 1.84 -1.18
CA LEU A 249 7.02 1.31 -0.37
C LEU A 249 5.86 0.80 -1.25
N ALA A 250 5.42 1.60 -2.24
CA ALA A 250 4.34 1.22 -3.14
C ALA A 250 4.72 0.06 -4.07
N ALA A 251 5.96 0.03 -4.57
CA ALA A 251 6.47 -1.07 -5.38
C ALA A 251 6.51 -2.37 -4.59
N CYS A 252 6.93 -2.33 -3.32
CA CYS A 252 6.91 -3.47 -2.43
C CYS A 252 5.48 -4.00 -2.23
N VAL A 253 4.52 -3.11 -1.96
CA VAL A 253 3.10 -3.51 -1.83
C VAL A 253 2.60 -4.16 -3.10
N THR A 254 2.81 -3.53 -4.26
CA THR A 254 2.34 -4.04 -5.56
C THR A 254 3.00 -5.37 -5.92
N ALA A 255 4.29 -5.55 -5.58
CA ALA A 255 5.02 -6.79 -5.86
C ALA A 255 4.46 -7.99 -5.09
N PHE A 256 4.13 -7.82 -3.82
CA PHE A 256 3.63 -8.92 -2.98
C PHE A 256 2.12 -9.12 -3.09
N ALA A 257 1.35 -8.05 -2.99
CA ALA A 257 -0.11 -8.12 -2.89
C ALA A 257 -0.85 -7.69 -4.17
N GLY A 258 -0.13 -7.33 -5.22
CA GLY A 258 -0.72 -6.71 -6.40
C GLY A 258 -1.14 -5.25 -6.15
N PRO A 259 -1.78 -4.60 -7.13
CA PRO A 259 -2.27 -3.23 -6.99
C PRO A 259 -3.39 -3.14 -5.96
N ILE A 260 -3.26 -2.28 -4.94
CA ILE A 260 -4.30 -2.02 -3.92
C ILE A 260 -4.65 -0.54 -3.95
N SER A 261 -5.88 -0.21 -4.30
CA SER A 261 -6.34 1.16 -4.52
C SER A 261 -6.76 1.88 -3.22
N PHE A 262 -6.83 3.21 -3.27
CA PHE A 262 -7.42 4.13 -2.28
C PHE A 262 -6.77 4.20 -0.89
N VAL A 263 -6.10 3.18 -0.37
CA VAL A 263 -5.50 3.18 0.97
C VAL A 263 -4.55 4.37 1.17
N GLY A 264 -3.65 4.60 0.20
CA GLY A 264 -2.70 5.71 0.23
C GLY A 264 -3.32 7.11 0.10
N ILE A 265 -4.58 7.20 -0.34
CA ILE A 265 -5.30 8.48 -0.46
C ILE A 265 -6.19 8.69 0.76
N ALA A 266 -7.05 7.74 1.07
CA ALA A 266 -8.08 7.88 2.10
C ALA A 266 -7.51 7.88 3.52
N VAL A 267 -6.62 6.93 3.83
CA VAL A 267 -6.13 6.74 5.21
C VAL A 267 -5.36 7.94 5.75
N PRO A 268 -4.39 8.56 5.02
CA PRO A 268 -3.69 9.73 5.54
C PRO A 268 -4.63 10.89 5.87
N HIS A 269 -5.70 11.03 5.11
CA HIS A 269 -6.70 12.06 5.38
C HIS A 269 -7.51 11.77 6.64
N LEU A 270 -8.03 10.55 6.78
CA LEU A 270 -8.76 10.12 7.98
C LEU A 270 -7.90 10.26 9.25
N VAL A 271 -6.63 9.90 9.15
CA VAL A 271 -5.67 10.01 10.25
C VAL A 271 -5.43 11.48 10.63
N LYS A 272 -5.23 12.37 9.67
CA LYS A 272 -5.09 13.81 9.94
C LYS A 272 -6.31 14.37 10.67
N GLN A 273 -7.51 13.97 10.26
CA GLN A 273 -8.75 14.39 10.92
C GLN A 273 -8.87 13.83 12.34
N LEU A 274 -8.58 12.54 12.52
CA LEU A 274 -8.63 11.89 13.83
C LEU A 274 -7.66 12.55 14.82
N LEU A 275 -6.39 12.72 14.40
CA LEU A 275 -5.35 13.34 15.22
C LEU A 275 -5.59 14.84 15.45
N GLY A 276 -6.32 15.53 14.56
CA GLY A 276 -6.45 16.98 14.56
C GLY A 276 -5.13 17.71 14.39
N SER A 277 -4.19 17.09 13.67
CA SER A 277 -2.84 17.60 13.45
C SER A 277 -2.38 17.28 12.04
N ALA A 278 -1.69 18.23 11.40
CA ALA A 278 -1.03 18.03 10.12
C ALA A 278 0.48 17.74 10.26
N ARG A 279 1.03 17.77 11.49
CA ARG A 279 2.47 17.60 11.74
C ARG A 279 2.92 16.19 11.32
N PRO A 280 3.91 16.06 10.42
CA PRO A 280 4.40 14.77 9.92
C PRO A 280 4.86 13.80 11.00
N LEU A 281 5.47 14.31 12.06
CA LEU A 281 5.92 13.53 13.22
C LEU A 281 4.80 12.68 13.84
N PHE A 282 3.56 13.20 13.84
CA PHE A 282 2.40 12.49 14.35
C PHE A 282 1.62 11.79 13.25
N VAL A 283 1.49 12.43 12.07
CA VAL A 283 0.67 11.86 11.00
C VAL A 283 1.28 10.60 10.42
N LEU A 284 2.61 10.52 10.26
CA LEU A 284 3.25 9.37 9.62
C LEU A 284 3.07 8.06 10.43
N PRO A 285 3.35 8.01 11.75
CA PRO A 285 3.04 6.80 12.54
C PRO A 285 1.54 6.50 12.59
N GLY A 286 0.70 7.54 12.66
CA GLY A 286 -0.75 7.38 12.57
C GLY A 286 -1.19 6.75 11.25
N CYS A 287 -0.56 7.12 10.13
CA CYS A 287 -0.80 6.50 8.82
C CYS A 287 -0.39 5.03 8.80
N CYS A 288 0.72 4.67 9.45
CA CYS A 288 1.13 3.27 9.56
C CYS A 288 0.06 2.43 10.31
N LEU A 289 -0.39 2.90 11.47
CA LEU A 289 -1.42 2.21 12.25
C LEU A 289 -2.77 2.19 11.52
N GLY A 290 -3.20 3.34 10.99
CA GLY A 290 -4.47 3.47 10.28
C GLY A 290 -4.51 2.64 8.99
N GLY A 291 -3.40 2.62 8.23
CA GLY A 291 -3.27 1.83 7.01
C GLY A 291 -3.30 0.33 7.29
N ALA A 292 -2.60 -0.11 8.34
CA ALA A 292 -2.63 -1.49 8.80
C ALA A 292 -4.05 -1.91 9.23
N ALA A 293 -4.71 -1.10 10.06
CA ALA A 293 -6.07 -1.38 10.52
C ALA A 293 -7.08 -1.40 9.35
N PHE A 294 -7.01 -0.43 8.44
CA PHE A 294 -7.89 -0.37 7.28
C PHE A 294 -7.71 -1.58 6.35
N CYS A 295 -6.47 -1.98 6.07
CA CYS A 295 -6.20 -3.16 5.25
C CYS A 295 -6.64 -4.45 5.94
N LEU A 296 -6.46 -4.59 7.27
CA LEU A 296 -6.97 -5.75 8.02
C LEU A 296 -8.50 -5.85 7.96
N LEU A 297 -9.20 -4.72 8.08
CA LEU A 297 -10.66 -4.68 7.92
C LEU A 297 -11.07 -5.13 6.52
N CYS A 298 -10.46 -4.56 5.49
CA CYS A 298 -10.76 -4.90 4.10
C CYS A 298 -10.41 -6.37 3.78
N ASP A 299 -9.29 -6.90 4.30
CA ASP A 299 -8.90 -8.30 4.12
C ASP A 299 -9.86 -9.26 4.81
N LEU A 300 -10.31 -8.91 6.01
CA LEU A 300 -11.32 -9.70 6.73
C LEU A 300 -12.63 -9.78 5.94
N ILE A 301 -13.11 -8.65 5.39
CA ILE A 301 -14.30 -8.59 4.55
C ILE A 301 -14.09 -9.39 3.26
N ALA A 302 -12.95 -9.19 2.58
CA ALA A 302 -12.67 -9.84 1.31
C ALA A 302 -12.72 -11.37 1.37
N ARG A 303 -12.27 -11.97 2.47
CA ARG A 303 -12.20 -13.45 2.63
C ARG A 303 -13.37 -14.06 3.38
N SER A 304 -14.20 -13.27 4.08
CA SER A 304 -15.28 -13.83 4.91
C SER A 304 -16.67 -13.58 4.36
N LEU A 305 -16.88 -12.50 3.58
CA LEU A 305 -18.23 -12.10 3.16
C LEU A 305 -18.88 -13.10 2.20
N PHE A 306 -18.10 -13.71 1.30
CA PHE A 306 -18.59 -14.67 0.29
C PHE A 306 -17.79 -15.99 0.35
N ALA A 307 -17.31 -16.39 1.54
CA ALA A 307 -16.57 -17.64 1.68
C ALA A 307 -17.34 -18.83 1.06
N PRO A 308 -16.66 -19.74 0.33
CA PRO A 308 -15.21 -19.86 0.19
C PRO A 308 -14.56 -18.97 -0.88
N THR A 309 -15.33 -18.19 -1.65
CA THR A 309 -14.81 -17.30 -2.70
C THR A 309 -14.23 -16.04 -2.06
N GLU A 310 -12.95 -15.77 -2.30
CA GLU A 310 -12.31 -14.51 -1.87
C GLU A 310 -12.58 -13.38 -2.84
N LEU A 311 -13.00 -12.22 -2.34
CA LEU A 311 -13.12 -11.01 -3.12
C LEU A 311 -11.73 -10.39 -3.37
N SER A 312 -11.61 -9.65 -4.47
CA SER A 312 -10.44 -8.81 -4.73
C SER A 312 -10.28 -7.75 -3.64
N ILE A 313 -9.07 -7.65 -3.07
CA ILE A 313 -8.81 -6.63 -2.04
C ILE A 313 -8.95 -5.21 -2.59
N SER A 314 -8.59 -5.00 -3.87
CA SER A 314 -8.74 -3.70 -4.53
C SER A 314 -10.21 -3.28 -4.69
N ALA A 315 -11.11 -4.22 -4.95
CA ALA A 315 -12.55 -3.93 -5.01
C ALA A 315 -13.07 -3.50 -3.62
N VAL A 316 -12.72 -4.25 -2.57
CA VAL A 316 -13.14 -3.92 -1.20
C VAL A 316 -12.58 -2.57 -0.76
N THR A 317 -11.28 -2.32 -0.98
CA THR A 317 -10.68 -1.03 -0.61
C THR A 317 -11.23 0.13 -1.44
N ALA A 318 -11.67 -0.10 -2.68
CA ALA A 318 -12.33 0.90 -3.51
C ALA A 318 -13.72 1.27 -2.98
N VAL A 319 -14.54 0.28 -2.61
CA VAL A 319 -15.88 0.49 -2.05
C VAL A 319 -15.84 1.33 -0.78
N PHE A 320 -14.86 1.10 0.10
CA PHE A 320 -14.74 1.88 1.34
C PHE A 320 -13.92 3.16 1.15
N GLY A 321 -12.90 3.15 0.30
CA GLY A 321 -11.99 4.29 0.13
C GLY A 321 -12.55 5.38 -0.78
N ALA A 322 -13.24 5.04 -1.86
CA ALA A 322 -13.77 6.03 -2.81
C ALA A 322 -14.79 6.99 -2.18
N PRO A 323 -15.78 6.56 -1.36
CA PRO A 323 -16.68 7.48 -0.67
C PRO A 323 -15.94 8.46 0.25
N VAL A 324 -14.88 8.01 0.93
CA VAL A 324 -14.06 8.88 1.78
C VAL A 324 -13.40 9.98 0.94
N VAL A 325 -12.85 9.62 -0.23
CA VAL A 325 -12.21 10.58 -1.13
C VAL A 325 -13.23 11.57 -1.70
N ILE A 326 -14.40 11.10 -2.11
CA ILE A 326 -15.49 11.97 -2.62
C ILE A 326 -15.92 12.97 -1.54
N TRP A 327 -16.18 12.49 -0.33
CA TRP A 327 -16.56 13.35 0.79
C TRP A 327 -15.50 14.42 1.09
N LEU A 328 -14.21 14.04 1.03
CA LEU A 328 -13.08 14.94 1.20
C LEU A 328 -13.08 16.06 0.16
N LEU A 329 -13.32 15.72 -1.10
CA LEU A 329 -13.36 16.70 -2.21
C LEU A 329 -14.51 17.69 -2.03
N ILE A 330 -15.69 17.21 -1.66
CA ILE A 330 -16.87 18.06 -1.42
C ILE A 330 -16.60 19.04 -0.27
N ARG A 331 -16.08 18.55 0.85
CA ARG A 331 -15.79 19.38 2.02
C ARG A 331 -14.75 20.47 1.71
N ARG A 332 -13.69 20.12 1.00
CA ARG A 332 -12.65 21.08 0.61
C ARG A 332 -13.18 22.20 -0.30
N ASN A 333 -14.10 21.85 -1.21
CA ASN A 333 -14.72 22.84 -2.07
C ASN A 333 -15.58 23.83 -1.28
N GLN A 334 -16.24 23.37 -0.22
CA GLN A 334 -17.03 24.24 0.68
C GLN A 334 -16.15 25.14 1.56
N GLU A 335 -14.97 24.67 1.98
CA GLU A 335 -14.02 25.49 2.78
C GLU A 335 -13.30 26.54 1.93
N GLY A 336 -13.07 26.27 0.64
CA GLY A 336 -12.48 27.22 -0.31
C GLY A 336 -13.47 28.27 -0.88
N ALA A 337 -14.77 28.04 -0.71
CA ALA A 337 -15.83 28.96 -1.12
C ALA A 337 -16.27 29.94 -0.01
N ARG A 338 -15.73 29.81 1.20
CA ARG A 338 -15.90 30.73 2.34
C ARG A 338 -14.66 31.57 2.53
#